data_534f80050d02a093e1cdfe4ef11906f0
#
_entry.id   534f80050d02a093e1cdfe4ef11906f0
#
_cell.length_a   1.000
_cell.length_b   1.000
_cell.length_c   1.000
_cell.angle_alpha   90.00
_cell.angle_beta   90.00
_cell.angle_gamma   90.00
#
_symmetry.space_group_name_H-M   'P 1'
#
loop_
_entity.id
_entity.type
_entity.pdbx_description
1 polymer ?
#
loop_
_entity_poly.entity_id
_entity_poly.type
_entity_poly.pdbx_seq_one_letter_code
_entity_poly.pdbx_strand_id
1 'polypeptide(L)'
;MRGSKIVGGKFEKNDDVFNIDWNCVIIDEAHEGTTTELGDKVKSILFKPEKGTKLLELSGTPFNILSNYEDDDDSVFTWDYVMEQRAKQEWEENHFDDSNPYSDLPEMRMYTYDLGKLIKGDFVDGKIQTYKFS
;
A
#
# COMPACT_ATOMS: atom_id res chain seq x y z
N MET A 1 12.39 -0.87 -12.09
CA MET A 1 13.59 -0.06 -12.44
C MET A 1 14.77 -0.24 -11.48
N ARG A 2 14.79 -1.30 -10.67
CA ARG A 2 15.93 -1.59 -9.79
C ARG A 2 17.19 -1.87 -10.63
N GLY A 3 18.28 -1.18 -10.35
CA GLY A 3 19.61 -1.40 -10.95
C GLY A 3 20.04 -0.40 -12.02
N SER A 4 19.28 0.65 -12.30
CA SER A 4 19.76 1.75 -13.15
C SER A 4 20.69 2.65 -12.36
N LYS A 5 21.86 2.94 -12.95
CA LYS A 5 22.82 3.92 -12.39
C LYS A 5 22.69 5.23 -13.14
N ILE A 6 22.85 6.33 -12.43
CA ILE A 6 22.94 7.66 -13.06
C ILE A 6 24.41 7.92 -13.36
N VAL A 7 24.73 8.06 -14.64
CA VAL A 7 26.07 8.41 -15.13
C VAL A 7 25.97 9.70 -15.93
N GLY A 8 26.72 10.74 -15.52
CA GLY A 8 26.69 12.04 -16.18
C GLY A 8 25.31 12.71 -16.24
N GLY A 9 24.43 12.44 -15.25
CA GLY A 9 23.06 12.97 -15.20
C GLY A 9 22.03 12.21 -16.05
N LYS A 10 22.42 11.08 -16.67
CA LYS A 10 21.55 10.21 -17.46
C LYS A 10 21.51 8.81 -16.86
N PHE A 11 20.39 8.12 -17.06
CA PHE A 11 20.28 6.70 -16.70
C PHE A 11 20.93 5.84 -17.80
N GLU A 12 21.88 4.99 -17.43
CA GLU A 12 22.57 4.07 -18.39
C GLU A 12 21.65 3.02 -18.99
N LYS A 13 20.56 2.69 -18.28
CA LYS A 13 19.57 1.71 -18.74
C LYS A 13 18.21 2.36 -18.91
N ASN A 14 17.49 1.93 -19.94
CA ASN A 14 16.13 2.37 -20.21
C ASN A 14 16.01 3.85 -20.64
N ASP A 15 17.04 4.40 -21.29
CA ASP A 15 16.98 5.77 -21.84
C ASP A 15 15.73 6.01 -22.69
N ASP A 16 15.31 4.99 -23.46
CA ASP A 16 14.11 5.06 -24.28
C ASP A 16 12.86 5.36 -23.44
N VAL A 17 12.74 4.77 -22.23
CA VAL A 17 11.61 5.00 -21.31
C VAL A 17 11.60 6.44 -20.81
N PHE A 18 12.77 7.00 -20.49
CA PHE A 18 12.91 8.35 -19.96
C PHE A 18 12.77 9.46 -21.02
N ASN A 19 12.96 9.11 -22.28
CA ASN A 19 12.81 10.03 -23.42
C ASN A 19 11.37 10.13 -23.95
N ILE A 20 10.47 9.25 -23.52
CA ILE A 20 9.06 9.28 -23.90
C ILE A 20 8.32 10.35 -23.09
N ASP A 21 7.46 11.12 -23.75
CA ASP A 21 6.49 11.98 -23.09
C ASP A 21 5.25 11.15 -22.75
N TRP A 22 5.18 10.70 -21.51
CA TRP A 22 4.08 9.85 -21.03
C TRP A 22 2.82 10.67 -20.76
N ASN A 23 1.67 10.16 -21.17
CA ASN A 23 0.38 10.76 -20.83
C ASN A 23 -0.03 10.48 -19.39
N CYS A 24 0.40 9.32 -18.86
CA CYS A 24 0.12 8.91 -17.48
C CYS A 24 1.33 8.15 -16.92
N VAL A 25 1.66 8.44 -15.67
CA VAL A 25 2.66 7.73 -14.88
C VAL A 25 1.96 7.15 -13.68
N ILE A 26 2.10 5.83 -13.47
CA ILE A 26 1.54 5.11 -12.33
C ILE A 26 2.70 4.62 -11.47
N ILE A 27 2.68 4.99 -10.19
CA ILE A 27 3.68 4.56 -9.20
C ILE A 27 2.96 3.64 -8.21
N ASP A 28 3.30 2.36 -8.29
CA ASP A 28 2.84 1.36 -7.32
C ASP A 28 3.79 1.33 -6.11
N GLU A 29 3.24 1.06 -4.92
CA GLU A 29 3.97 1.13 -3.65
C GLU A 29 4.70 2.48 -3.46
N ALA A 30 3.99 3.56 -3.72
CA ALA A 30 4.56 4.91 -3.74
C ALA A 30 5.25 5.30 -2.43
N HIS A 31 4.78 4.79 -1.28
CA HIS A 31 5.37 5.01 0.04
C HIS A 31 6.81 4.46 0.17
N GLU A 32 7.19 3.43 -0.61
CA GLU A 32 8.56 2.91 -0.66
C GLU A 32 9.38 3.54 -1.80
N GLY A 33 8.73 3.77 -2.94
CA GLY A 33 9.39 4.18 -4.18
C GLY A 33 9.79 5.65 -4.23
N THR A 34 8.97 6.54 -3.65
CA THR A 34 9.17 7.99 -3.73
C THR A 34 9.89 8.61 -2.54
N THR A 35 10.13 7.85 -1.47
CA THR A 35 10.86 8.32 -0.27
C THR A 35 12.37 8.27 -0.42
N THR A 36 12.89 7.73 -1.52
CA THR A 36 14.33 7.68 -1.81
C THR A 36 14.72 8.77 -2.80
N GLU A 37 15.94 9.33 -2.64
CA GLU A 37 16.49 10.33 -3.57
C GLU A 37 16.48 9.87 -5.03
N LEU A 38 16.66 8.56 -5.25
CA LEU A 38 16.59 7.97 -6.60
C LEU A 38 15.16 7.91 -7.13
N GLY A 39 14.20 7.56 -6.28
CA GLY A 39 12.78 7.52 -6.62
C GLY A 39 12.26 8.89 -7.02
N ASP A 40 12.59 9.91 -6.23
CA ASP A 40 12.21 11.29 -6.54
C ASP A 40 12.81 11.78 -7.86
N LYS A 41 14.05 11.44 -8.15
CA LYS A 41 14.67 11.75 -9.45
C LYS A 41 13.99 11.06 -10.62
N VAL A 42 13.62 9.79 -10.46
CA VAL A 42 12.87 9.04 -11.49
C VAL A 42 11.50 9.67 -11.71
N LYS A 43 10.77 9.98 -10.63
CA LYS A 43 9.47 10.65 -10.67
C LYS A 43 9.57 11.99 -11.42
N SER A 44 10.54 12.84 -11.07
CA SER A 44 10.72 14.17 -11.67
C SER A 44 11.05 14.13 -13.16
N ILE A 45 11.68 13.06 -13.65
CA ILE A 45 11.98 12.91 -15.07
C ILE A 45 10.78 12.41 -15.88
N LEU A 46 9.99 11.52 -15.29
CA LEU A 46 8.86 10.89 -15.97
C LEU A 46 7.57 11.73 -15.88
N PHE A 47 7.33 12.35 -14.74
CA PHE A 47 6.17 13.19 -14.51
C PHE A 47 6.44 14.62 -14.99
N LYS A 48 5.80 15.00 -16.10
CA LYS A 48 5.94 16.30 -16.76
C LYS A 48 4.59 17.01 -16.81
N PRO A 49 4.16 17.65 -15.71
CA PRO A 49 2.86 18.29 -15.64
C PRO A 49 2.68 19.40 -16.70
N GLU A 50 3.76 20.06 -17.09
CA GLU A 50 3.79 21.06 -18.15
C GLU A 50 3.44 20.50 -19.54
N LYS A 51 3.57 19.17 -19.73
CA LYS A 51 3.17 18.43 -20.92
C LYS A 51 1.83 17.73 -20.79
N GLY A 52 1.14 17.92 -19.66
CA GLY A 52 -0.16 17.32 -19.37
C GLY A 52 -0.08 15.87 -18.86
N THR A 53 1.10 15.39 -18.46
CA THR A 53 1.26 14.07 -17.84
C THR A 53 0.41 13.99 -16.56
N LYS A 54 -0.38 12.93 -16.42
CA LYS A 54 -1.12 12.61 -15.20
C LYS A 54 -0.27 11.69 -14.31
N LEU A 55 -0.39 11.87 -12.98
CA LEU A 55 0.28 11.02 -11.99
C LEU A 55 -0.77 10.27 -11.18
N LEU A 56 -0.58 8.97 -11.01
CA LEU A 56 -1.35 8.14 -10.09
C LEU A 56 -0.38 7.45 -9.13
N GLU A 57 -0.50 7.72 -7.86
CA GLU A 57 0.25 7.07 -6.78
C GLU A 57 -0.64 6.10 -6.04
N LEU A 58 -0.23 4.83 -5.97
CA LEU A 58 -0.94 3.75 -5.29
C LEU A 58 -0.14 3.34 -4.06
N SER A 59 -0.80 3.13 -2.94
CA SER A 59 -0.15 2.68 -1.71
C SER A 59 -1.12 1.97 -0.77
N GLY A 60 -0.71 0.83 -0.23
CA GLY A 60 -1.43 0.16 0.86
C GLY A 60 -1.17 0.78 2.24
N THR A 61 -0.09 1.57 2.39
CA THR A 61 0.31 2.25 3.63
C THR A 61 0.72 3.70 3.35
N PRO A 62 -0.25 4.60 3.04
CA PRO A 62 0.03 5.90 2.45
C PRO A 62 0.49 6.97 3.45
N PHE A 63 0.74 6.64 4.72
CA PHE A 63 0.98 7.61 5.81
C PHE A 63 2.08 8.64 5.50
N ASN A 64 3.14 8.23 4.77
CA ASN A 64 4.26 9.12 4.45
C ASN A 64 3.99 10.00 3.22
N ILE A 65 3.08 9.58 2.34
CA ILE A 65 2.80 10.32 1.10
C ILE A 65 1.58 11.24 1.23
N LEU A 66 0.64 10.93 2.14
CA LEU A 66 -0.54 11.78 2.37
C LEU A 66 -0.19 13.19 2.81
N SER A 67 0.95 13.38 3.47
CA SER A 67 1.43 14.72 3.84
C SER A 67 1.77 15.62 2.64
N ASN A 68 1.90 15.06 1.44
CA ASN A 68 2.13 15.80 0.20
C ASN A 68 0.81 16.28 -0.43
N TYR A 69 -0.33 15.84 0.09
CA TYR A 69 -1.65 16.22 -0.36
C TYR A 69 -2.36 17.03 0.73
N GLU A 70 -3.15 18.01 0.33
CA GLU A 70 -3.99 18.75 1.28
C GLU A 70 -5.17 17.87 1.71
N ASP A 71 -5.65 18.04 2.95
CA ASP A 71 -6.71 17.21 3.53
C ASP A 71 -8.04 17.25 2.74
N ASP A 72 -8.30 18.32 1.98
CA ASP A 72 -9.49 18.52 1.14
C ASP A 72 -9.22 18.26 -0.35
N ASP A 73 -8.14 17.57 -0.70
CA ASP A 73 -7.80 17.31 -2.09
C ASP A 73 -8.67 16.19 -2.67
N ASP A 74 -9.60 16.55 -3.56
CA ASP A 74 -10.45 15.63 -4.34
C ASP A 74 -9.63 14.63 -5.18
N SER A 75 -8.31 14.78 -5.23
CA SER A 75 -7.40 13.85 -5.90
C SER A 75 -7.06 12.61 -5.07
N VAL A 76 -7.43 12.57 -3.78
CA VAL A 76 -7.15 11.45 -2.89
C VAL A 76 -8.38 10.54 -2.78
N PHE A 77 -8.21 9.28 -3.20
CA PHE A 77 -9.21 8.24 -3.02
C PHE A 77 -8.71 7.21 -2.00
N THR A 78 -9.51 6.95 -0.98
CA THR A 78 -9.21 5.96 0.05
C THR A 78 -10.18 4.78 -0.03
N TRP A 79 -9.65 3.57 0.05
CA TRP A 79 -10.43 2.34 0.18
C TRP A 79 -9.79 1.47 1.24
N ASP A 80 -10.45 1.32 2.39
CA ASP A 80 -9.96 0.55 3.52
C ASP A 80 -10.86 -0.67 3.81
N TYR A 81 -10.41 -1.51 4.75
CA TYR A 81 -11.15 -2.70 5.16
C TYR A 81 -12.55 -2.38 5.69
N VAL A 82 -12.73 -1.26 6.40
CA VAL A 82 -14.03 -0.88 6.97
C VAL A 82 -14.99 -0.51 5.82
N MET A 83 -14.49 0.24 4.84
CA MET A 83 -15.27 0.61 3.65
C MET A 83 -15.64 -0.63 2.83
N GLU A 84 -14.72 -1.58 2.68
CA GLU A 84 -14.94 -2.86 2.01
C GLU A 84 -16.06 -3.67 2.69
N GLN A 85 -15.98 -3.85 4.01
CA GLN A 85 -17.00 -4.60 4.75
C GLN A 85 -18.37 -3.88 4.73
N ARG A 86 -18.39 -2.57 4.75
CA ARG A 86 -19.61 -1.78 4.58
C ARG A 86 -20.19 -1.95 3.18
N ALA A 87 -19.39 -1.86 2.13
CA ALA A 87 -19.83 -2.05 0.76
C ALA A 87 -20.42 -3.47 0.54
N LYS A 88 -19.80 -4.49 1.18
CA LYS A 88 -20.31 -5.87 1.16
C LYS A 88 -21.71 -5.96 1.77
N GLN A 89 -21.93 -5.35 2.93
CA GLN A 89 -23.24 -5.35 3.61
C GLN A 89 -24.27 -4.54 2.83
N GLU A 90 -23.94 -3.33 2.38
CA GLU A 90 -24.83 -2.46 1.62
C GLU A 90 -25.26 -3.10 0.30
N TRP A 91 -24.38 -3.89 -0.33
CA TRP A 91 -24.73 -4.62 -1.54
C TRP A 91 -25.79 -5.69 -1.27
N GLU A 92 -25.63 -6.47 -0.20
CA GLU A 92 -26.60 -7.50 0.21
C GLU A 92 -27.97 -6.91 0.53
N GLU A 93 -28.01 -5.71 1.12
CA GLU A 93 -29.26 -5.03 1.48
C GLU A 93 -30.00 -4.43 0.27
N ASN A 94 -29.27 -3.99 -0.77
CA ASN A 94 -29.83 -3.22 -1.87
C ASN A 94 -29.93 -3.98 -3.21
N HIS A 95 -29.28 -5.15 -3.34
CA HIS A 95 -29.19 -5.91 -4.60
C HIS A 95 -29.53 -7.38 -4.39
N PHE A 96 -30.80 -7.66 -4.07
CA PHE A 96 -31.27 -9.00 -3.73
C PHE A 96 -31.14 -10.04 -4.86
N ASP A 97 -31.15 -9.61 -6.10
CA ASP A 97 -31.12 -10.48 -7.28
C ASP A 97 -29.75 -10.56 -7.95
N ASP A 98 -28.77 -9.76 -7.51
CA ASP A 98 -27.43 -9.70 -8.09
C ASP A 98 -26.39 -10.36 -7.20
N SER A 99 -25.41 -11.02 -7.82
CA SER A 99 -24.27 -11.58 -7.08
C SER A 99 -23.44 -10.46 -6.46
N ASN A 100 -23.16 -10.60 -5.16
CA ASN A 100 -22.34 -9.61 -4.45
C ASN A 100 -20.87 -9.69 -4.92
N PRO A 101 -20.32 -8.65 -5.58
CA PRO A 101 -18.94 -8.65 -6.07
C PRO A 101 -17.89 -8.68 -4.93
N TYR A 102 -18.32 -8.40 -3.70
CA TYR A 102 -17.45 -8.39 -2.51
C TYR A 102 -17.56 -9.70 -1.70
N SER A 103 -18.36 -10.68 -2.15
CA SER A 103 -18.63 -11.92 -1.39
C SER A 103 -17.37 -12.70 -1.03
N ASP A 104 -16.40 -12.74 -1.97
CA ASP A 104 -15.16 -13.51 -1.84
C ASP A 104 -14.08 -12.81 -0.99
N LEU A 105 -14.30 -11.53 -0.60
CA LEU A 105 -13.39 -10.81 0.25
C LEU A 105 -13.46 -11.33 1.70
N PRO A 106 -12.34 -11.77 2.29
CA PRO A 106 -12.35 -12.40 3.60
C PRO A 106 -12.58 -11.40 4.73
N GLU A 107 -13.31 -11.85 5.74
CA GLU A 107 -13.42 -11.12 7.00
C GLU A 107 -12.14 -11.23 7.81
N MET A 108 -11.59 -10.10 8.28
CA MET A 108 -10.44 -10.08 9.16
C MET A 108 -10.84 -10.53 10.56
N ARG A 109 -10.17 -11.56 11.09
CA ARG A 109 -10.36 -12.04 12.46
C ARG A 109 -9.06 -11.87 13.23
N MET A 110 -9.07 -10.99 14.22
CA MET A 110 -7.94 -10.79 15.11
C MET A 110 -8.14 -11.58 16.40
N TYR A 111 -7.12 -12.37 16.77
CA TYR A 111 -7.07 -13.10 18.02
C TYR A 111 -5.95 -12.52 18.89
N THR A 112 -6.26 -12.19 20.14
CA THR A 112 -5.28 -11.74 21.11
C THR A 112 -5.10 -12.78 22.20
N TYR A 113 -3.86 -13.00 22.62
CA TYR A 113 -3.52 -13.89 23.71
C TYR A 113 -3.09 -13.07 24.91
N ASP A 114 -3.66 -13.37 26.09
CA ASP A 114 -3.18 -12.83 27.34
C ASP A 114 -2.00 -13.70 27.83
N LEU A 115 -0.80 -13.27 27.45
CA LEU A 115 0.45 -13.93 27.87
C LEU A 115 0.58 -14.05 29.39
N GLY A 116 0.01 -13.11 30.16
CA GLY A 116 0.04 -13.14 31.61
C GLY A 116 -0.75 -14.29 32.20
N LYS A 117 -1.85 -14.71 31.56
CA LYS A 117 -2.64 -15.88 31.98
C LYS A 117 -1.98 -17.19 31.60
N LEU A 118 -1.38 -17.28 30.43
CA LEU A 118 -0.60 -18.43 30.00
C LEU A 118 0.60 -18.69 30.90
N ILE A 119 1.39 -17.66 31.19
CA ILE A 119 2.58 -17.77 32.03
C ILE A 119 2.20 -18.12 33.50
N LYS A 120 1.08 -17.59 34.02
CA LYS A 120 0.61 -17.95 35.38
C LYS A 120 0.16 -19.38 35.49
N GLY A 121 -0.34 -19.99 34.40
CA GLY A 121 -0.70 -21.43 34.40
C GLY A 121 0.51 -22.36 34.44
N ASP A 122 1.65 -21.95 33.89
CA ASP A 122 2.85 -22.77 33.75
C ASP A 122 3.86 -22.61 34.91
N PHE A 123 3.62 -21.66 35.83
CA PHE A 123 4.49 -21.41 37.00
C PHE A 123 4.03 -22.11 38.28
N VAL A 124 3.21 -23.17 38.15
CA VAL A 124 2.80 -23.97 39.32
C VAL A 124 3.90 -24.98 39.67
N ASP A 125 5.03 -24.69 40.11
CA ASP A 125 6.08 -25.52 40.72
C ASP A 125 7.51 -25.05 40.42
N GLY A 126 7.70 -23.79 39.95
CA GLY A 126 9.06 -23.25 39.81
C GLY A 126 9.93 -23.92 38.72
N LYS A 127 9.33 -24.65 37.77
CA LYS A 127 10.02 -25.23 36.62
C LYS A 127 9.50 -24.61 35.32
N ILE A 128 10.41 -24.04 34.57
CA ILE A 128 10.15 -23.58 33.19
C ILE A 128 9.96 -24.80 32.29
N GLN A 129 8.75 -25.01 31.79
CA GLN A 129 8.53 -25.96 30.70
C GLN A 129 8.78 -25.25 29.36
N THR A 130 9.77 -25.74 28.63
CA THR A 130 10.08 -25.27 27.29
C THR A 130 9.22 -26.03 26.29
N TYR A 131 8.24 -25.34 25.66
CA TYR A 131 7.50 -25.94 24.56
C TYR A 131 8.31 -25.83 23.26
N LYS A 132 8.56 -26.97 22.61
CA LYS A 132 9.05 -26.99 21.23
C LYS A 132 7.85 -26.94 20.29
N PHE A 133 7.78 -25.89 19.48
CA PHE A 133 6.87 -25.86 18.34
C PHE A 133 7.43 -26.80 17.25
N SER A 134 6.65 -27.78 16.85
CA SER A 134 6.93 -28.66 15.70
C SER A 134 6.27 -28.07 14.43
#